data_4d46ede3ca2e9ec50470aaf83c260946
#
_entry.id   4d46ede3ca2e9ec50470aaf83c260946
#
_cell.length_a   1.000
_cell.length_b   1.000
_cell.length_c   1.000
_cell.angle_alpha   90.00
_cell.angle_beta   90.00
_cell.angle_gamma   90.00
#
_symmetry.space_group_name_H-M   'P 1'
#
loop_
_entity.id
_entity.type
_entity.pdbx_description
1 polymer ?
#
loop_
_entity_poly.entity_id
_entity_poly.type
_entity_poly.pdbx_seq_one_letter_code
_entity_poly.pdbx_strand_id
1 'polypeptide(L)'
;MKRAEGAAFVATLGALLAMTAASNDIMVPAQPPIARAFGMPEAAGAAMVGMFSVGFGFGLAVWGPLSDRFGRLPPLYAAAAGYILAGAVCALTDSFGVLLAGRFVQGFMGGVGPTLARAISRDLGGGARTAQALSAATVVQGAAPVFAPLLASGLLVAADWRGIFWALVVFGLAVILSVMLFVPETLPPEKREAPSIRQMGRETRVLMVTPGFLYGTAMVMTVFFGYMALLGMGAAVTESAYGLPPEWFGPLFAVNSVAYVLGALAANRLAGRFGVSTIIRAGALTAGASGVFLLALSAVAPPLIVLWTGVVIYVFAFGTLLALCAARGLEPAGAVAGTAASIMGLAQTLFSAAGAFAAAGLFDGSHRSLCWVMGVSGVMLLVLWAKGRRYL
;
A
#
# COMPACT_ATOMS: atom_id res chain seq x y z
N MET A 1 -11.17 -28.47 -10.39
CA MET A 1 -12.06 -27.32 -10.62
C MET A 1 -12.91 -26.95 -9.39
N LYS A 2 -13.58 -27.87 -8.67
CA LYS A 2 -14.40 -27.50 -7.48
C LYS A 2 -13.69 -26.78 -6.31
N ARG A 3 -12.36 -26.93 -6.16
CA ARG A 3 -11.57 -26.22 -5.12
C ARG A 3 -11.37 -24.72 -5.40
N ALA A 4 -11.40 -24.29 -6.65
CA ALA A 4 -11.13 -22.91 -7.06
C ALA A 4 -12.36 -21.98 -7.04
N GLU A 5 -13.52 -22.46 -6.59
CA GLU A 5 -14.79 -21.71 -6.64
C GLU A 5 -15.43 -21.48 -5.25
N GLY A 6 -14.82 -21.97 -4.18
CA GLY A 6 -15.39 -21.89 -2.81
C GLY A 6 -15.07 -20.58 -2.10
N ALA A 7 -15.87 -20.24 -1.07
CA ALA A 7 -15.64 -19.07 -0.22
C ALA A 7 -14.23 -19.07 0.41
N ALA A 8 -13.66 -20.23 0.72
CA ALA A 8 -12.32 -20.38 1.27
C ALA A 8 -11.23 -19.96 0.26
N PHE A 9 -11.39 -20.29 -1.03
CA PHE A 9 -10.50 -19.82 -2.09
C PHE A 9 -10.54 -18.29 -2.22
N VAL A 10 -11.75 -17.70 -2.24
CA VAL A 10 -11.93 -16.24 -2.28
C VAL A 10 -11.30 -15.58 -1.07
N ALA A 11 -11.49 -16.12 0.12
CA ALA A 11 -10.88 -15.62 1.35
C ALA A 11 -9.34 -15.70 1.29
N THR A 12 -8.79 -16.79 0.73
CA THR A 12 -7.34 -16.94 0.53
C THR A 12 -6.78 -15.89 -0.43
N LEU A 13 -7.45 -15.64 -1.56
CA LEU A 13 -7.07 -14.55 -2.47
C LEU A 13 -7.16 -13.18 -1.78
N GLY A 14 -8.20 -12.97 -0.96
CA GLY A 14 -8.34 -11.76 -0.16
C GLY A 14 -7.20 -11.58 0.84
N ALA A 15 -6.81 -12.63 1.54
CA ALA A 15 -5.68 -12.62 2.47
C ALA A 15 -4.35 -12.33 1.77
N LEU A 16 -4.12 -12.90 0.57
CA LEU A 16 -2.96 -12.60 -0.27
C LEU A 16 -2.94 -11.13 -0.70
N LEU A 17 -4.06 -10.58 -1.13
CA LEU A 17 -4.18 -9.15 -1.48
C LEU A 17 -3.96 -8.23 -0.27
N ALA A 18 -4.47 -8.62 0.90
CA ALA A 18 -4.38 -7.86 2.14
C ALA A 18 -2.99 -7.91 2.78
N MET A 19 -2.15 -8.88 2.40
CA MET A 19 -0.86 -9.15 3.04
C MET A 19 0.03 -7.92 3.20
N THR A 20 0.06 -7.05 2.18
CA THR A 20 0.87 -5.83 2.20
C THR A 20 0.28 -4.75 3.09
N ALA A 21 -1.02 -4.46 2.93
CA ALA A 21 -1.70 -3.44 3.73
C ALA A 21 -1.67 -3.83 5.21
N ALA A 22 -2.05 -5.07 5.54
CA ALA A 22 -1.98 -5.56 6.91
C ALA A 22 -0.57 -5.42 7.52
N SER A 23 0.48 -5.81 6.76
CA SER A 23 1.86 -5.76 7.26
C SER A 23 2.42 -4.35 7.45
N ASN A 24 1.93 -3.39 6.68
CA ASN A 24 2.37 -1.99 6.77
C ASN A 24 1.58 -1.24 7.85
N ASP A 25 0.26 -1.38 7.81
CA ASP A 25 -0.63 -0.59 8.65
C ASP A 25 -0.58 -1.03 10.13
N ILE A 26 -0.33 -2.33 10.41
CA ILE A 26 -0.13 -2.84 11.77
C ILE A 26 1.11 -2.25 12.45
N MET A 27 2.11 -1.81 11.66
CA MET A 27 3.34 -1.22 12.21
C MET A 27 3.14 0.21 12.70
N VAL A 28 2.12 0.94 12.21
CA VAL A 28 2.04 2.38 12.41
C VAL A 28 1.97 2.78 13.88
N PRO A 29 1.11 2.20 14.74
CA PRO A 29 1.09 2.53 16.17
C PRO A 29 2.36 2.12 16.92
N ALA A 30 3.09 1.12 16.39
CA ALA A 30 4.29 0.57 17.04
C ALA A 30 5.57 1.34 16.73
N GLN A 31 5.56 2.26 15.78
CA GLN A 31 6.78 2.97 15.37
C GLN A 31 7.48 3.71 16.53
N PRO A 32 6.80 4.57 17.33
CA PRO A 32 7.44 5.23 18.44
C PRO A 32 7.95 4.27 19.54
N PRO A 33 7.16 3.28 20.01
CA PRO A 33 7.66 2.30 20.98
C PRO A 33 8.88 1.52 20.49
N ILE A 34 8.92 1.12 19.21
CA ILE A 34 10.07 0.42 18.63
C ILE A 34 11.29 1.34 18.59
N ALA A 35 11.16 2.57 18.08
CA ALA A 35 12.26 3.52 18.05
C ALA A 35 12.87 3.70 19.44
N ARG A 36 12.04 3.88 20.47
CA ARG A 36 12.49 3.99 21.88
C ARG A 36 13.19 2.73 22.37
N ALA A 37 12.67 1.55 22.06
CA ALA A 37 13.27 0.28 22.47
C ALA A 37 14.70 0.08 21.95
N PHE A 38 15.03 0.65 20.79
CA PHE A 38 16.36 0.63 20.19
C PHE A 38 17.18 1.91 20.49
N GLY A 39 16.71 2.82 21.34
CA GLY A 39 17.40 4.09 21.63
C GLY A 39 17.51 5.03 20.43
N MET A 40 16.60 4.89 19.46
CA MET A 40 16.58 5.68 18.24
C MET A 40 15.63 6.87 18.37
N PRO A 41 15.87 7.98 17.62
CA PRO A 41 14.89 9.06 17.52
C PRO A 41 13.54 8.54 16.99
N GLU A 42 12.43 9.15 17.42
CA GLU A 42 11.07 8.72 17.01
C GLU A 42 10.89 8.71 15.48
N ALA A 43 11.51 9.67 14.79
CA ALA A 43 11.51 9.71 13.32
C ALA A 43 12.10 8.46 12.66
N ALA A 44 12.98 7.72 13.35
CA ALA A 44 13.54 6.47 12.83
C ALA A 44 12.47 5.38 12.63
N GLY A 45 11.34 5.47 13.34
CA GLY A 45 10.21 4.57 13.16
C GLY A 45 9.67 4.53 11.73
N ALA A 46 9.68 5.67 11.04
CA ALA A 46 9.26 5.75 9.63
C ALA A 46 10.07 4.85 8.69
N ALA A 47 11.35 4.59 9.03
CA ALA A 47 12.20 3.72 8.22
C ALA A 47 11.67 2.28 8.14
N MET A 48 10.93 1.80 9.12
CA MET A 48 10.34 0.46 9.09
C MET A 48 9.27 0.33 8.00
N VAL A 49 8.41 1.34 7.85
CA VAL A 49 7.40 1.43 6.79
C VAL A 49 8.05 1.69 5.44
N GLY A 50 9.03 2.59 5.40
CA GLY A 50 9.80 2.91 4.20
C GLY A 50 10.53 1.69 3.64
N MET A 51 11.31 0.96 4.46
CA MET A 51 12.07 -0.22 4.05
C MET A 51 11.17 -1.36 3.58
N PHE A 52 10.04 -1.59 4.27
CA PHE A 52 9.03 -2.53 3.80
C PHE A 52 8.49 -2.13 2.42
N SER A 53 8.16 -0.86 2.21
CA SER A 53 7.62 -0.36 0.93
C SER A 53 8.65 -0.48 -0.20
N VAL A 54 9.93 -0.19 0.06
CA VAL A 54 11.01 -0.41 -0.92
C VAL A 54 11.11 -1.88 -1.29
N GLY A 55 11.20 -2.78 -0.30
CA GLY A 55 11.23 -4.22 -0.55
C GLY A 55 10.03 -4.70 -1.35
N PHE A 56 8.84 -4.24 -0.98
CA PHE A 56 7.58 -4.56 -1.66
C PHE A 56 7.59 -4.15 -3.14
N GLY A 57 8.09 -2.96 -3.47
CA GLY A 57 8.23 -2.52 -4.85
C GLY A 57 9.09 -3.44 -5.69
N PHE A 58 10.26 -3.85 -5.17
CA PHE A 58 11.10 -4.86 -5.85
C PHE A 58 10.40 -6.21 -5.94
N GLY A 59 9.65 -6.62 -4.92
CA GLY A 59 8.85 -7.84 -4.94
C GLY A 59 7.82 -7.85 -6.07
N LEU A 60 7.09 -6.74 -6.27
CA LEU A 60 6.13 -6.62 -7.39
C LEU A 60 6.78 -6.83 -8.76
N ALA A 61 8.01 -6.36 -8.94
CA ALA A 61 8.74 -6.51 -10.21
C ALA A 61 9.26 -7.94 -10.44
N VAL A 62 9.60 -8.67 -9.38
CA VAL A 62 10.30 -9.97 -9.47
C VAL A 62 9.35 -11.15 -9.44
N TRP A 63 8.33 -11.14 -8.57
CA TRP A 63 7.48 -12.31 -8.35
C TRP A 63 6.58 -12.67 -9.54
N GLY A 64 6.16 -11.69 -10.33
CA GLY A 64 5.39 -11.94 -11.56
C GLY A 64 6.16 -12.82 -12.54
N PRO A 65 7.28 -12.32 -13.10
CA PRO A 65 8.14 -13.07 -14.01
C PRO A 65 8.60 -14.41 -13.48
N LEU A 66 8.91 -14.50 -12.18
CA LEU A 66 9.32 -15.75 -11.54
C LEU A 66 8.20 -16.79 -11.56
N SER A 67 6.96 -16.35 -11.31
CA SER A 67 5.79 -17.23 -11.32
C SER A 67 5.38 -17.67 -12.73
N ASP A 68 5.64 -16.85 -13.75
CA ASP A 68 5.41 -17.23 -15.14
C ASP A 68 6.39 -18.34 -15.60
N ARG A 69 7.60 -18.37 -15.04
CA ARG A 69 8.62 -19.37 -15.34
C ARG A 69 8.45 -20.68 -14.56
N PHE A 70 8.18 -20.61 -13.26
CA PHE A 70 8.19 -21.78 -12.37
C PHE A 70 6.81 -22.32 -12.03
N GLY A 71 5.73 -21.66 -12.45
CA GLY A 71 4.37 -21.91 -11.99
C GLY A 71 4.02 -21.01 -10.81
N ARG A 72 2.74 -20.97 -10.43
CA ARG A 72 2.23 -20.04 -9.41
C ARG A 72 2.61 -20.45 -7.98
N LEU A 73 2.49 -21.73 -7.66
CA LEU A 73 2.65 -22.22 -6.30
C LEU A 73 4.09 -22.21 -5.77
N PRO A 74 5.16 -22.65 -6.51
CA PRO A 74 6.50 -22.70 -5.95
C PRO A 74 7.03 -21.33 -5.50
N PRO A 75 6.94 -20.23 -6.28
CA PRO A 75 7.32 -18.90 -5.82
C PRO A 75 6.46 -18.41 -4.64
N LEU A 76 5.18 -18.74 -4.62
CA LEU A 76 4.26 -18.36 -3.54
C LEU A 76 4.67 -19.01 -2.21
N TYR A 77 5.01 -20.30 -2.21
CA TYR A 77 5.51 -21.00 -1.01
C TYR A 77 6.85 -20.45 -0.54
N ALA A 78 7.79 -20.23 -1.45
CA ALA A 78 9.11 -19.69 -1.13
C ALA A 78 8.99 -18.28 -0.50
N ALA A 79 8.16 -17.43 -1.09
CA ALA A 79 7.94 -16.08 -0.58
C ALA A 79 7.19 -16.06 0.75
N ALA A 80 6.17 -16.92 0.94
CA ALA A 80 5.46 -17.03 2.21
C ALA A 80 6.38 -17.53 3.33
N ALA A 81 7.24 -18.51 3.06
CA ALA A 81 8.26 -18.97 4.01
C ALA A 81 9.26 -17.85 4.35
N GLY A 82 9.76 -17.12 3.34
CA GLY A 82 10.66 -15.98 3.55
C GLY A 82 10.00 -14.84 4.35
N TYR A 83 8.71 -14.57 4.13
CA TYR A 83 7.93 -13.58 4.89
C TYR A 83 7.84 -13.97 6.38
N ILE A 84 7.54 -15.23 6.67
CA ILE A 84 7.45 -15.77 8.03
C ILE A 84 8.81 -15.68 8.73
N LEU A 85 9.89 -16.12 8.06
CA LEU A 85 11.24 -16.05 8.60
C LEU A 85 11.69 -14.61 8.87
N ALA A 86 11.43 -13.70 7.94
CA ALA A 86 11.73 -12.28 8.14
C ALA A 86 10.94 -11.68 9.31
N GLY A 87 9.66 -12.06 9.47
CA GLY A 87 8.84 -11.67 10.62
C GLY A 87 9.42 -12.17 11.94
N ALA A 88 9.85 -13.44 11.99
CA ALA A 88 10.48 -14.03 13.18
C ALA A 88 11.83 -13.34 13.50
N VAL A 89 12.65 -13.05 12.49
CA VAL A 89 13.90 -12.28 12.69
C VAL A 89 13.60 -10.89 13.26
N CYS A 90 12.59 -10.19 12.75
CA CYS A 90 12.18 -8.90 13.28
C CYS A 90 11.70 -8.99 14.74
N ALA A 91 10.99 -10.06 15.11
CA ALA A 91 10.50 -10.26 16.47
C ALA A 91 11.62 -10.54 17.48
N LEU A 92 12.72 -11.18 17.03
CA LEU A 92 13.77 -11.69 17.91
C LEU A 92 15.01 -10.78 17.97
N THR A 93 15.15 -9.83 17.02
CA THR A 93 16.37 -9.01 16.95
C THR A 93 16.45 -7.93 18.03
N ASP A 94 17.69 -7.65 18.46
CA ASP A 94 18.04 -6.50 19.29
C ASP A 94 18.86 -5.45 18.51
N SER A 95 18.92 -5.57 17.17
CA SER A 95 19.59 -4.61 16.29
C SER A 95 18.58 -3.91 15.38
N PHE A 96 18.52 -2.57 15.43
CA PHE A 96 17.65 -1.78 14.56
C PHE A 96 17.99 -1.97 13.07
N GLY A 97 19.28 -2.10 12.73
CA GLY A 97 19.70 -2.38 11.35
C GLY A 97 19.18 -3.73 10.83
N VAL A 98 19.23 -4.78 11.67
CA VAL A 98 18.67 -6.11 11.34
C VAL A 98 17.14 -6.03 11.22
N LEU A 99 16.48 -5.26 12.08
CA LEU A 99 15.03 -5.00 11.99
C LEU A 99 14.67 -4.38 10.64
N LEU A 100 15.39 -3.35 10.21
CA LEU A 100 15.16 -2.69 8.92
C LEU A 100 15.42 -3.62 7.73
N ALA A 101 16.49 -4.42 7.79
CA ALA A 101 16.77 -5.45 6.76
C ALA A 101 15.67 -6.51 6.73
N GLY A 102 15.20 -6.96 7.88
CA GLY A 102 14.07 -7.88 8.01
C GLY A 102 12.79 -7.30 7.42
N ARG A 103 12.50 -6.02 7.66
CA ARG A 103 11.35 -5.31 7.06
C ARG A 103 11.46 -5.21 5.54
N PHE A 104 12.66 -4.94 5.00
CA PHE A 104 12.88 -4.96 3.56
C PHE A 104 12.57 -6.35 2.97
N VAL A 105 13.15 -7.41 3.57
CA VAL A 105 12.91 -8.80 3.13
C VAL A 105 11.42 -9.15 3.26
N GLN A 106 10.79 -8.80 4.37
CA GLN A 106 9.36 -9.06 4.59
C GLN A 106 8.49 -8.34 3.54
N GLY A 107 8.84 -7.10 3.16
CA GLY A 107 8.18 -6.37 2.07
C GLY A 107 8.40 -7.06 0.72
N PHE A 108 9.64 -7.41 0.38
CA PHE A 108 9.98 -8.10 -0.86
C PHE A 108 9.20 -9.42 -1.01
N MET A 109 9.18 -10.24 0.03
CA MET A 109 8.42 -11.48 0.07
C MET A 109 6.90 -11.23 0.02
N GLY A 110 6.41 -10.21 0.73
CA GLY A 110 5.00 -9.81 0.73
C GLY A 110 4.44 -9.40 -0.62
N GLY A 111 5.32 -8.91 -1.52
CA GLY A 111 4.96 -8.57 -2.91
C GLY A 111 4.39 -9.75 -3.73
N VAL A 112 4.67 -10.98 -3.33
CA VAL A 112 4.10 -12.18 -3.97
C VAL A 112 2.58 -12.21 -3.88
N GLY A 113 2.01 -11.79 -2.74
CA GLY A 113 0.58 -11.89 -2.46
C GLY A 113 -0.29 -11.23 -3.53
N PRO A 114 -0.27 -9.89 -3.68
CA PRO A 114 -1.10 -9.20 -4.66
C PRO A 114 -0.70 -9.52 -6.11
N THR A 115 0.57 -9.85 -6.38
CA THR A 115 1.03 -10.23 -7.72
C THR A 115 0.40 -11.55 -8.16
N LEU A 116 0.52 -12.58 -7.34
CA LEU A 116 0.02 -13.91 -7.69
C LEU A 116 -1.48 -14.05 -7.50
N ALA A 117 -2.11 -13.37 -6.55
CA ALA A 117 -3.55 -13.34 -6.44
C ALA A 117 -4.22 -12.86 -7.75
N ARG A 118 -3.68 -11.80 -8.38
CA ARG A 118 -4.16 -11.31 -9.67
C ARG A 118 -3.82 -12.25 -10.82
N ALA A 119 -2.63 -12.88 -10.82
CA ALA A 119 -2.23 -13.84 -11.84
C ALA A 119 -3.12 -15.10 -11.81
N ILE A 120 -3.29 -15.72 -10.63
CA ILE A 120 -4.16 -16.87 -10.40
C ILE A 120 -5.60 -16.56 -10.85
N SER A 121 -6.10 -15.36 -10.52
CA SER A 121 -7.43 -14.94 -10.93
C SER A 121 -7.58 -14.86 -12.46
N ARG A 122 -6.56 -14.39 -13.18
CA ARG A 122 -6.55 -14.36 -14.66
C ARG A 122 -6.48 -15.75 -15.28
N ASP A 123 -5.65 -16.64 -14.70
CA ASP A 123 -5.46 -18.00 -15.19
C ASP A 123 -6.76 -18.83 -15.15
N LEU A 124 -7.70 -18.50 -14.26
CA LEU A 124 -9.00 -19.18 -14.13
C LEU A 124 -10.03 -18.81 -15.19
N GLY A 125 -9.65 -18.04 -16.20
CA GLY A 125 -10.43 -17.86 -17.44
C GLY A 125 -11.36 -16.66 -17.48
N GLY A 126 -11.21 -15.65 -16.62
CA GLY A 126 -11.78 -14.31 -16.80
C GLY A 126 -13.32 -14.19 -16.86
N GLY A 127 -14.08 -15.20 -16.48
CA GLY A 127 -15.54 -15.15 -16.47
C GLY A 127 -16.12 -14.34 -15.32
N ALA A 128 -17.45 -14.13 -15.31
CA ALA A 128 -18.18 -13.38 -14.28
C ALA A 128 -17.88 -13.89 -12.84
N ARG A 129 -17.72 -15.19 -12.66
CA ARG A 129 -17.36 -15.81 -11.37
C ARG A 129 -15.97 -15.40 -10.87
N THR A 130 -14.97 -15.36 -11.76
CA THR A 130 -13.62 -14.91 -11.42
C THR A 130 -13.60 -13.43 -11.08
N ALA A 131 -14.34 -12.61 -11.80
CA ALA A 131 -14.51 -11.19 -11.49
C ALA A 131 -15.19 -10.99 -10.12
N GLN A 132 -16.21 -11.78 -9.80
CA GLN A 132 -16.86 -11.76 -8.48
C GLN A 132 -15.91 -12.19 -7.36
N ALA A 133 -15.12 -13.27 -7.56
CA ALA A 133 -14.13 -13.73 -6.59
C ALA A 133 -13.07 -12.66 -6.31
N LEU A 134 -12.54 -12.02 -7.35
CA LEU A 134 -11.55 -10.95 -7.20
C LEU A 134 -12.17 -9.70 -6.54
N SER A 135 -13.41 -9.36 -6.86
CA SER A 135 -14.14 -8.26 -6.21
C SER A 135 -14.34 -8.55 -4.71
N ALA A 136 -14.77 -9.76 -4.35
CA ALA A 136 -14.91 -10.15 -2.95
C ALA A 136 -13.56 -10.17 -2.20
N ALA A 137 -12.50 -10.63 -2.85
CA ALA A 137 -11.14 -10.59 -2.30
C ALA A 137 -10.65 -9.15 -2.07
N THR A 138 -11.03 -8.21 -2.95
CA THR A 138 -10.71 -6.78 -2.79
C THR A 138 -11.44 -6.17 -1.58
N VAL A 139 -12.64 -6.64 -1.23
CA VAL A 139 -13.33 -6.22 0.00
C VAL A 139 -12.52 -6.62 1.23
N VAL A 140 -11.99 -7.85 1.26
CA VAL A 140 -11.10 -8.32 2.34
C VAL A 140 -9.84 -7.47 2.43
N GLN A 141 -9.22 -7.14 1.29
CA GLN A 141 -8.08 -6.22 1.23
C GLN A 141 -8.43 -4.84 1.81
N GLY A 142 -9.60 -4.30 1.47
CA GLY A 142 -10.06 -2.99 1.94
C GLY A 142 -10.35 -2.93 3.45
N ALA A 143 -10.58 -4.07 4.09
CA ALA A 143 -10.77 -4.16 5.53
C ALA A 143 -9.44 -4.07 6.32
N ALA A 144 -8.32 -4.49 5.71
CA ALA A 144 -7.03 -4.55 6.39
C ALA A 144 -6.58 -3.20 7.00
N PRO A 145 -6.68 -2.05 6.31
CA PRO A 145 -6.30 -0.76 6.89
C PRO A 145 -7.14 -0.32 8.09
N VAL A 146 -8.35 -0.87 8.26
CA VAL A 146 -9.20 -0.59 9.44
C VAL A 146 -8.76 -1.46 10.61
N PHE A 147 -8.63 -2.78 10.38
CA PHE A 147 -8.41 -3.74 11.45
C PHE A 147 -6.95 -3.85 11.90
N ALA A 148 -5.98 -3.68 11.00
CA ALA A 148 -4.57 -3.85 11.32
C ALA A 148 -4.06 -2.87 12.39
N PRO A 149 -4.31 -1.54 12.31
CA PRO A 149 -3.88 -0.62 13.35
C PRO A 149 -4.65 -0.81 14.67
N LEU A 150 -5.93 -1.20 14.62
CA LEU A 150 -6.71 -1.53 15.83
C LEU A 150 -6.13 -2.75 16.54
N LEU A 151 -5.80 -3.80 15.79
CA LEU A 151 -5.13 -4.99 16.32
C LEU A 151 -3.77 -4.61 16.95
N ALA A 152 -2.99 -3.77 16.26
CA ALA A 152 -1.71 -3.30 16.77
C ALA A 152 -1.85 -2.54 18.09
N SER A 153 -2.82 -1.62 18.19
CA SER A 153 -3.09 -0.90 19.43
C SER A 153 -3.46 -1.84 20.57
N GLY A 154 -4.29 -2.84 20.31
CA GLY A 154 -4.61 -3.87 21.30
C GLY A 154 -3.40 -4.72 21.72
N LEU A 155 -2.54 -5.09 20.77
CA LEU A 155 -1.32 -5.84 21.05
C LEU A 155 -0.31 -5.01 21.87
N LEU A 156 -0.19 -3.70 21.62
CA LEU A 156 0.68 -2.82 22.42
C LEU A 156 0.24 -2.69 23.88
N VAL A 157 -1.06 -2.80 24.15
CA VAL A 157 -1.59 -2.82 25.53
C VAL A 157 -1.36 -4.17 26.19
N ALA A 158 -1.52 -5.28 25.47
CA ALA A 158 -1.46 -6.64 25.99
C ALA A 158 -0.05 -7.24 26.05
N ALA A 159 0.86 -6.74 25.20
CA ALA A 159 2.23 -7.24 25.04
C ALA A 159 3.17 -6.08 24.66
N ASP A 160 4.40 -6.40 24.32
CA ASP A 160 5.32 -5.43 23.72
C ASP A 160 5.19 -5.37 22.19
N TRP A 161 5.96 -4.49 21.55
CA TRP A 161 6.00 -4.33 20.09
C TRP A 161 6.39 -5.61 19.31
N ARG A 162 7.11 -6.55 19.95
CA ARG A 162 7.48 -7.84 19.35
C ARG A 162 6.25 -8.70 19.06
N GLY A 163 5.19 -8.55 19.85
CA GLY A 163 3.91 -9.19 19.64
C GLY A 163 3.30 -8.91 18.26
N ILE A 164 3.55 -7.73 17.72
CA ILE A 164 3.08 -7.35 16.38
C ILE A 164 3.77 -8.18 15.29
N PHE A 165 5.09 -8.40 15.39
CA PHE A 165 5.81 -9.26 14.45
C PHE A 165 5.38 -10.73 14.56
N TRP A 166 5.11 -11.22 15.77
CA TRP A 166 4.55 -12.54 15.97
C TRP A 166 3.15 -12.67 15.37
N ALA A 167 2.31 -11.65 15.45
CA ALA A 167 1.01 -11.63 14.77
C ALA A 167 1.18 -11.72 13.25
N LEU A 168 2.18 -11.05 12.65
CA LEU A 168 2.50 -11.18 11.23
C LEU A 168 3.03 -12.58 10.86
N VAL A 169 3.80 -13.22 11.73
CA VAL A 169 4.23 -14.62 11.55
C VAL A 169 3.03 -15.55 11.53
N VAL A 170 2.11 -15.42 12.49
CA VAL A 170 0.88 -16.21 12.54
C VAL A 170 0.01 -15.96 11.30
N PHE A 171 -0.11 -14.72 10.87
CA PHE A 171 -0.82 -14.36 9.64
C PHE A 171 -0.17 -15.03 8.41
N GLY A 172 1.15 -14.98 8.29
CA GLY A 172 1.90 -15.65 7.21
C GLY A 172 1.70 -17.17 7.20
N LEU A 173 1.70 -17.80 8.39
CA LEU A 173 1.38 -19.24 8.55
C LEU A 173 -0.05 -19.55 8.13
N ALA A 174 -1.02 -18.71 8.49
CA ALA A 174 -2.40 -18.89 8.07
C ALA A 174 -2.55 -18.75 6.55
N VAL A 175 -1.85 -17.80 5.93
CA VAL A 175 -1.84 -17.61 4.47
C VAL A 175 -1.25 -18.80 3.75
N ILE A 176 -0.06 -19.28 4.16
CA ILE A 176 0.58 -20.44 3.48
C ILE A 176 -0.28 -21.71 3.62
N LEU A 177 -0.85 -21.94 4.79
CA LEU A 177 -1.76 -23.08 5.02
C LEU A 177 -3.02 -22.97 4.15
N SER A 178 -3.63 -21.80 4.08
CA SER A 178 -4.79 -21.56 3.21
C SER A 178 -4.48 -21.80 1.74
N VAL A 179 -3.29 -21.35 1.28
CA VAL A 179 -2.83 -21.60 -0.09
C VAL A 179 -2.67 -23.10 -0.35
N MET A 180 -2.03 -23.85 0.57
CA MET A 180 -1.84 -25.29 0.42
C MET A 180 -3.17 -26.06 0.33
N LEU A 181 -4.18 -25.61 1.06
CA LEU A 181 -5.47 -26.28 1.13
C LEU A 181 -6.41 -25.91 -0.02
N PHE A 182 -6.40 -24.65 -0.47
CA PHE A 182 -7.48 -24.11 -1.31
C PHE A 182 -7.02 -23.59 -2.67
N VAL A 183 -5.73 -23.34 -2.90
CA VAL A 183 -5.23 -22.79 -4.17
C VAL A 183 -4.58 -23.92 -5.00
N PRO A 184 -5.13 -24.28 -6.18
CA PRO A 184 -4.48 -25.21 -7.10
C PRO A 184 -3.39 -24.51 -7.91
N GLU A 185 -2.45 -25.29 -8.49
CA GLU A 185 -1.56 -24.75 -9.53
C GLU A 185 -2.44 -24.39 -10.76
N THR A 186 -2.34 -23.13 -11.20
CA THR A 186 -3.19 -22.61 -12.29
C THR A 186 -2.41 -22.39 -13.60
N LEU A 187 -1.07 -22.46 -13.55
CA LEU A 187 -0.23 -22.33 -14.73
C LEU A 187 0.35 -23.70 -15.16
N PRO A 188 -0.25 -24.35 -16.17
CA PRO A 188 0.25 -25.66 -16.64
C PRO A 188 1.66 -25.51 -17.22
N PRO A 189 2.48 -26.58 -17.17
CA PRO A 189 3.89 -26.56 -17.60
C PRO A 189 4.07 -26.04 -19.05
N GLU A 190 3.13 -26.36 -19.93
CA GLU A 190 3.17 -26.01 -21.35
C GLU A 190 3.01 -24.50 -21.62
N LYS A 191 2.44 -23.76 -20.65
CA LYS A 191 2.22 -22.30 -20.71
C LYS A 191 3.28 -21.50 -19.94
N ARG A 192 4.29 -22.16 -19.37
CA ARG A 192 5.36 -21.49 -18.63
C ARG A 192 6.36 -20.88 -19.60
N GLU A 193 6.53 -19.58 -19.48
CA GLU A 193 7.44 -18.82 -20.34
C GLU A 193 8.53 -18.14 -19.51
N ALA A 194 9.76 -18.15 -20.02
CA ALA A 194 10.83 -17.39 -19.41
C ALA A 194 10.64 -15.89 -19.75
N PRO A 195 10.71 -14.99 -18.77
CA PRO A 195 10.57 -13.57 -19.02
C PRO A 195 11.66 -13.05 -19.96
N SER A 196 11.29 -12.33 -20.99
CA SER A 196 12.22 -11.69 -21.92
C SER A 196 12.58 -10.28 -21.41
N ILE A 197 13.76 -10.13 -20.80
CA ILE A 197 14.28 -8.84 -20.34
C ILE A 197 14.35 -7.82 -21.47
N ARG A 198 14.70 -8.27 -22.69
CA ARG A 198 14.77 -7.41 -23.86
C ARG A 198 13.39 -6.88 -24.26
N GLN A 199 12.37 -7.72 -24.20
CA GLN A 199 11.00 -7.34 -24.46
C GLN A 199 10.49 -6.35 -23.41
N MET A 200 10.70 -6.64 -22.11
CA MET A 200 10.34 -5.75 -21.02
C MET A 200 11.01 -4.38 -21.16
N GLY A 201 12.29 -4.33 -21.53
CA GLY A 201 13.00 -3.07 -21.78
C GLY A 201 12.42 -2.27 -22.94
N ARG A 202 11.98 -2.93 -24.01
CA ARG A 202 11.32 -2.27 -25.16
C ARG A 202 9.94 -1.73 -24.77
N GLU A 203 9.15 -2.51 -24.06
CA GLU A 203 7.83 -2.13 -23.57
C GLU A 203 7.94 -0.94 -22.60
N THR A 204 8.90 -0.99 -21.67
CA THR A 204 9.19 0.13 -20.75
C THR A 204 9.50 1.41 -21.50
N ARG A 205 10.34 1.36 -22.55
CA ARG A 205 10.68 2.55 -23.35
C ARG A 205 9.43 3.18 -23.99
N VAL A 206 8.51 2.37 -24.52
CA VAL A 206 7.25 2.85 -25.09
C VAL A 206 6.39 3.53 -24.03
N LEU A 207 6.26 2.93 -22.85
CA LEU A 207 5.48 3.47 -21.74
C LEU A 207 6.06 4.80 -21.22
N MET A 208 7.37 4.92 -21.16
CA MET A 208 8.06 6.14 -20.70
C MET A 208 7.89 7.36 -21.62
N VAL A 209 7.38 7.19 -22.83
CA VAL A 209 7.03 8.27 -23.76
C VAL A 209 5.53 8.42 -23.99
N THR A 210 4.70 7.64 -23.28
CA THR A 210 3.24 7.67 -23.39
C THR A 210 2.64 8.62 -22.34
N PRO A 211 2.12 9.81 -22.74
CA PRO A 211 1.71 10.83 -21.74
C PRO A 211 0.61 10.35 -20.80
N GLY A 212 -0.39 9.60 -21.30
CA GLY A 212 -1.46 9.07 -20.45
C GLY A 212 -0.93 8.16 -19.34
N PHE A 213 0.02 7.28 -19.65
CA PHE A 213 0.69 6.43 -18.66
C PHE A 213 1.48 7.26 -17.66
N LEU A 214 2.26 8.25 -18.13
CA LEU A 214 3.08 9.08 -17.26
C LEU A 214 2.24 9.92 -16.29
N TYR A 215 1.18 10.59 -16.77
CA TYR A 215 0.31 11.38 -15.89
C TYR A 215 -0.46 10.52 -14.91
N GLY A 216 -1.02 9.39 -15.33
CA GLY A 216 -1.70 8.45 -14.43
C GLY A 216 -0.77 7.92 -13.35
N THR A 217 0.45 7.50 -13.74
CA THR A 217 1.48 7.03 -12.81
C THR A 217 1.93 8.13 -11.86
N ALA A 218 2.17 9.35 -12.34
CA ALA A 218 2.56 10.49 -11.51
C ALA A 218 1.49 10.85 -10.48
N MET A 219 0.20 10.80 -10.85
CA MET A 219 -0.91 11.00 -9.91
C MET A 219 -0.92 9.94 -8.81
N VAL A 220 -0.78 8.66 -9.19
CA VAL A 220 -0.72 7.53 -8.23
C VAL A 220 0.48 7.67 -7.31
N MET A 221 1.68 7.95 -7.84
CA MET A 221 2.89 8.17 -7.05
C MET A 221 2.71 9.30 -6.03
N THR A 222 2.17 10.43 -6.48
CA THR A 222 2.03 11.63 -5.65
C THR A 222 1.02 11.43 -4.53
N VAL A 223 -0.13 10.80 -4.81
CA VAL A 223 -1.13 10.57 -3.77
C VAL A 223 -0.61 9.60 -2.70
N PHE A 224 0.17 8.60 -3.09
CA PHE A 224 0.82 7.69 -2.15
C PHE A 224 1.95 8.34 -1.36
N PHE A 225 2.69 9.27 -1.95
CA PHE A 225 3.74 10.03 -1.27
C PHE A 225 3.20 10.75 -0.03
N GLY A 226 2.10 11.48 -0.17
CA GLY A 226 1.48 12.14 0.98
C GLY A 226 0.84 11.15 1.98
N TYR A 227 0.22 10.08 1.50
CA TYR A 227 -0.36 9.05 2.37
C TYR A 227 0.72 8.32 3.20
N MET A 228 1.88 8.04 2.61
CA MET A 228 2.98 7.38 3.34
C MET A 228 3.66 8.30 4.36
N ALA A 229 3.55 9.62 4.22
CA ALA A 229 3.94 10.54 5.29
C ALA A 229 3.08 10.32 6.55
N LEU A 230 1.76 10.11 6.37
CA LEU A 230 0.85 9.77 7.48
C LEU A 230 1.23 8.42 8.11
N LEU A 231 1.49 7.39 7.32
CA LEU A 231 1.88 6.09 7.83
C LEU A 231 3.25 6.12 8.52
N GLY A 232 4.20 6.89 8.00
CA GLY A 232 5.55 6.99 8.56
C GLY A 232 5.63 7.83 9.83
N MET A 233 4.86 8.92 9.91
CA MET A 233 5.03 9.90 10.99
C MET A 233 3.75 10.21 11.78
N GLY A 234 2.58 9.69 11.37
CA GLY A 234 1.31 10.00 12.02
C GLY A 234 1.31 9.67 13.52
N ALA A 235 1.79 8.49 13.92
CA ALA A 235 1.87 8.08 15.31
C ALA A 235 2.86 8.94 16.10
N ALA A 236 4.05 9.20 15.57
CA ALA A 236 5.05 10.04 16.22
C ALA A 236 4.55 11.49 16.40
N VAL A 237 3.91 12.06 15.37
CA VAL A 237 3.33 13.41 15.45
C VAL A 237 2.22 13.49 16.51
N THR A 238 1.32 12.50 16.57
CA THR A 238 0.23 12.51 17.55
C THR A 238 0.74 12.32 18.97
N GLU A 239 1.78 11.55 19.17
CA GLU A 239 2.43 11.37 20.48
C GLU A 239 3.20 12.63 20.89
N SER A 240 4.14 13.10 20.06
CA SER A 240 5.05 14.19 20.44
C SER A 240 4.37 15.55 20.47
N ALA A 241 3.51 15.88 19.50
CA ALA A 241 2.89 17.20 19.41
C ALA A 241 1.61 17.33 20.23
N TYR A 242 0.91 16.21 20.50
CA TYR A 242 -0.42 16.22 21.14
C TYR A 242 -0.51 15.35 22.41
N GLY A 243 0.57 14.64 22.76
CA GLY A 243 0.59 13.78 23.95
C GLY A 243 -0.34 12.57 23.87
N LEU A 244 -0.74 12.14 22.67
CA LEU A 244 -1.62 11.00 22.47
C LEU A 244 -0.82 9.70 22.57
N PRO A 245 -1.12 8.81 23.54
CA PRO A 245 -0.40 7.54 23.65
C PRO A 245 -0.51 6.70 22.38
N PRO A 246 0.52 5.90 22.02
CA PRO A 246 0.58 5.14 20.77
C PRO A 246 -0.61 4.20 20.54
N GLU A 247 -1.16 3.62 21.61
CA GLU A 247 -2.32 2.72 21.55
C GLU A 247 -3.61 3.41 21.08
N TRP A 248 -3.72 4.74 21.20
CA TRP A 248 -4.86 5.51 20.71
C TRP A 248 -4.74 5.85 19.23
N PHE A 249 -3.56 5.67 18.63
CA PHE A 249 -3.39 5.95 17.20
C PHE A 249 -4.22 5.02 16.31
N GLY A 250 -4.39 3.75 16.69
CA GLY A 250 -5.22 2.81 15.93
C GLY A 250 -6.66 3.27 15.73
N PRO A 251 -7.40 3.62 16.80
CA PRO A 251 -8.73 4.23 16.69
C PRO A 251 -8.76 5.51 15.85
N LEU A 252 -7.76 6.38 16.02
CA LEU A 252 -7.64 7.61 15.24
C LEU A 252 -7.39 7.32 13.76
N PHE A 253 -6.55 6.33 13.45
CA PHE A 253 -6.28 5.90 12.08
C PHE A 253 -7.48 5.20 11.44
N ALA A 254 -8.32 4.53 12.21
CA ALA A 254 -9.55 3.91 11.69
C ALA A 254 -10.49 4.94 11.03
N VAL A 255 -10.53 6.17 11.54
CA VAL A 255 -11.28 7.28 10.92
C VAL A 255 -10.76 7.57 9.50
N ASN A 256 -9.43 7.57 9.32
CA ASN A 256 -8.83 7.75 8.00
C ASN A 256 -9.15 6.58 7.06
N SER A 257 -9.14 5.35 7.58
CA SER A 257 -9.48 4.16 6.79
C SER A 257 -10.93 4.19 6.31
N VAL A 258 -11.85 4.66 7.16
CA VAL A 258 -13.27 4.89 6.76
C VAL A 258 -13.34 5.97 5.67
N ALA A 259 -12.60 7.07 5.80
CA ALA A 259 -12.56 8.12 4.80
C ALA A 259 -12.05 7.60 3.44
N TYR A 260 -10.98 6.77 3.46
CA TYR A 260 -10.48 6.09 2.26
C TYR A 260 -11.56 5.24 1.58
N VAL A 261 -12.24 4.38 2.36
CA VAL A 261 -13.31 3.51 1.83
C VAL A 261 -14.46 4.34 1.26
N LEU A 262 -14.88 5.38 1.95
CA LEU A 262 -15.95 6.29 1.47
C LEU A 262 -15.53 6.99 0.19
N GLY A 263 -14.28 7.46 0.08
CA GLY A 263 -13.73 8.04 -1.14
C GLY A 263 -13.73 7.06 -2.31
N ALA A 264 -13.29 5.83 -2.09
CA ALA A 264 -13.28 4.77 -3.11
C ALA A 264 -14.71 4.38 -3.54
N LEU A 265 -15.65 4.24 -2.60
CA LEU A 265 -17.05 3.96 -2.90
C LEU A 265 -17.72 5.11 -3.68
N ALA A 266 -17.45 6.36 -3.27
CA ALA A 266 -17.93 7.54 -3.99
C ALA A 266 -17.39 7.55 -5.43
N ALA A 267 -16.09 7.28 -5.62
CA ALA A 267 -15.49 7.20 -6.94
C ALA A 267 -16.17 6.15 -7.82
N ASN A 268 -16.34 4.92 -7.31
CA ASN A 268 -16.98 3.84 -8.06
C ASN A 268 -18.43 4.13 -8.45
N ARG A 269 -19.22 4.69 -7.52
CA ARG A 269 -20.65 5.00 -7.79
C ARG A 269 -20.82 6.19 -8.72
N LEU A 270 -20.02 7.24 -8.54
CA LEU A 270 -20.20 8.50 -9.24
C LEU A 270 -19.50 8.50 -10.62
N ALA A 271 -18.45 7.72 -10.82
CA ALA A 271 -17.74 7.64 -12.11
C ALA A 271 -18.66 7.15 -13.24
N GLY A 272 -19.55 6.19 -12.96
CA GLY A 272 -20.55 5.73 -13.92
C GLY A 272 -21.60 6.78 -14.31
N ARG A 273 -21.90 7.74 -13.39
CA ARG A 273 -22.91 8.79 -13.63
C ARG A 273 -22.32 10.08 -14.21
N PHE A 274 -21.16 10.50 -13.75
CA PHE A 274 -20.56 11.81 -14.08
C PHE A 274 -19.32 11.71 -14.96
N GLY A 275 -18.86 10.49 -15.24
CA GLY A 275 -17.62 10.21 -15.99
C GLY A 275 -16.36 10.24 -15.11
N VAL A 276 -15.40 9.39 -15.50
CA VAL A 276 -14.14 9.18 -14.74
C VAL A 276 -13.34 10.48 -14.60
N SER A 277 -13.19 11.25 -15.67
CA SER A 277 -12.42 12.51 -15.66
C SER A 277 -13.00 13.57 -14.72
N THR A 278 -14.34 13.61 -14.58
CA THR A 278 -15.03 14.52 -13.63
C THR A 278 -14.69 14.15 -12.18
N ILE A 279 -14.65 12.85 -11.87
CA ILE A 279 -14.35 12.38 -10.51
C ILE A 279 -12.86 12.55 -10.19
N ILE A 280 -11.96 12.31 -11.15
CA ILE A 280 -10.53 12.62 -11.00
C ILE A 280 -10.33 14.11 -10.72
N ARG A 281 -11.05 15.00 -11.46
CA ARG A 281 -11.03 16.44 -11.19
C ARG A 281 -11.48 16.76 -9.77
N ALA A 282 -12.61 16.23 -9.33
CA ALA A 282 -13.13 16.45 -7.98
C ALA A 282 -12.13 15.98 -6.92
N GLY A 283 -11.56 14.78 -7.07
CA GLY A 283 -10.53 14.24 -6.18
C GLY A 283 -9.27 15.12 -6.13
N ALA A 284 -8.78 15.61 -7.30
CA ALA A 284 -7.63 16.49 -7.37
C ALA A 284 -7.87 17.85 -6.71
N LEU A 285 -9.08 18.42 -6.88
CA LEU A 285 -9.49 19.65 -6.20
C LEU A 285 -9.58 19.45 -4.69
N THR A 286 -10.17 18.34 -4.24
CA THR A 286 -10.27 17.99 -2.81
C THR A 286 -8.88 17.79 -2.20
N ALA A 287 -7.98 17.06 -2.88
CA ALA A 287 -6.59 16.89 -2.44
C ALA A 287 -5.84 18.22 -2.37
N GLY A 288 -6.00 19.07 -3.39
CA GLY A 288 -5.39 20.40 -3.43
C GLY A 288 -5.90 21.33 -2.32
N ALA A 289 -7.20 21.35 -2.07
CA ALA A 289 -7.79 22.12 -0.98
C ALA A 289 -7.28 21.65 0.40
N SER A 290 -7.28 20.34 0.62
CA SER A 290 -6.68 19.76 1.82
C SER A 290 -5.19 20.10 1.93
N GLY A 291 -4.45 20.04 0.81
CA GLY A 291 -3.03 20.38 0.77
C GLY A 291 -2.76 21.83 1.18
N VAL A 292 -3.50 22.78 0.62
CA VAL A 292 -3.40 24.21 1.00
C VAL A 292 -3.76 24.40 2.48
N PHE A 293 -4.82 23.74 2.95
CA PHE A 293 -5.23 23.80 4.35
C PHE A 293 -4.14 23.29 5.30
N LEU A 294 -3.56 22.09 5.00
CA LEU A 294 -2.47 21.54 5.80
C LEU A 294 -1.22 22.43 5.79
N LEU A 295 -0.84 23.00 4.63
CA LEU A 295 0.26 23.97 4.55
C LEU A 295 0.00 25.21 5.41
N ALA A 296 -1.22 25.73 5.42
CA ALA A 296 -1.58 26.85 6.29
C ALA A 296 -1.48 26.46 7.79
N LEU A 297 -1.87 25.25 8.15
CA LEU A 297 -1.75 24.74 9.52
C LEU A 297 -0.29 24.57 9.96
N SER A 298 0.66 24.41 9.06
CA SER A 298 2.09 24.30 9.42
C SER A 298 2.65 25.56 10.09
N ALA A 299 1.99 26.71 9.89
CA ALA A 299 2.42 28.00 10.45
C ALA A 299 1.84 28.28 11.85
N VAL A 300 0.88 27.47 12.31
CA VAL A 300 0.18 27.64 13.60
C VAL A 300 0.24 26.36 14.42
N ALA A 301 -0.18 26.40 15.68
CA ALA A 301 -0.32 25.19 16.52
C ALA A 301 -1.82 24.80 16.58
N PRO A 302 -2.33 24.03 15.63
CA PRO A 302 -3.74 23.68 15.59
C PRO A 302 -4.11 22.65 16.65
N PRO A 303 -5.33 22.63 17.16
CA PRO A 303 -5.85 21.48 17.89
C PRO A 303 -5.81 20.22 17.03
N LEU A 304 -5.65 19.04 17.65
CA LEU A 304 -5.59 17.75 16.95
C LEU A 304 -6.76 17.55 15.98
N ILE A 305 -7.98 17.89 16.39
CA ILE A 305 -9.17 17.70 15.57
C ILE A 305 -9.10 18.53 14.27
N VAL A 306 -8.53 19.72 14.30
CA VAL A 306 -8.37 20.59 13.13
C VAL A 306 -7.33 20.02 12.17
N LEU A 307 -6.18 19.60 12.69
CA LEU A 307 -5.15 18.91 11.92
C LEU A 307 -5.72 17.64 11.25
N TRP A 308 -6.37 16.81 12.08
CA TRP A 308 -6.88 15.52 11.60
C TRP A 308 -7.99 15.66 10.57
N THR A 309 -8.78 16.73 10.63
CA THR A 309 -9.76 17.05 9.59
C THR A 309 -9.10 17.23 8.22
N GLY A 310 -7.98 17.95 8.15
CA GLY A 310 -7.19 18.07 6.92
C GLY A 310 -6.67 16.72 6.42
N VAL A 311 -6.14 15.91 7.33
CA VAL A 311 -5.67 14.54 7.01
C VAL A 311 -6.80 13.66 6.47
N VAL A 312 -7.96 13.65 7.12
CA VAL A 312 -9.15 12.88 6.71
C VAL A 312 -9.63 13.28 5.31
N ILE A 313 -9.67 14.59 5.01
CA ILE A 313 -10.05 15.09 3.68
C ILE A 313 -9.03 14.65 2.63
N TYR A 314 -7.73 14.68 2.94
CA TYR A 314 -6.70 14.16 2.05
C TYR A 314 -6.88 12.67 1.77
N VAL A 315 -7.12 11.86 2.81
CA VAL A 315 -7.29 10.41 2.70
C VAL A 315 -8.59 10.04 1.96
N PHE A 316 -9.64 10.83 2.11
CA PHE A 316 -10.83 10.69 1.26
C PHE A 316 -10.50 10.92 -0.23
N ALA A 317 -9.74 11.99 -0.54
CA ALA A 317 -9.27 12.25 -1.89
C ALA A 317 -8.34 11.15 -2.42
N PHE A 318 -7.47 10.58 -1.56
CA PHE A 318 -6.65 9.41 -1.88
C PHE A 318 -7.52 8.22 -2.35
N GLY A 319 -8.57 7.88 -1.59
CA GLY A 319 -9.51 6.82 -1.98
C GLY A 319 -10.21 7.10 -3.31
N THR A 320 -10.56 8.36 -3.56
CA THR A 320 -11.21 8.78 -4.81
C THR A 320 -10.27 8.67 -6.03
N LEU A 321 -9.01 9.05 -5.88
CA LEU A 321 -8.06 9.18 -6.98
C LEU A 321 -7.38 7.86 -7.35
N LEU A 322 -7.04 7.02 -6.36
CA LEU A 322 -6.15 5.88 -6.53
C LEU A 322 -6.55 4.96 -7.69
N ALA A 323 -7.75 4.38 -7.61
CA ALA A 323 -8.17 3.40 -8.61
C ALA A 323 -8.43 4.03 -9.99
N LEU A 324 -8.99 5.25 -10.02
CA LEU A 324 -9.33 5.93 -11.27
C LEU A 324 -8.08 6.40 -12.01
N CYS A 325 -7.09 6.97 -11.31
CA CYS A 325 -5.84 7.40 -11.93
C CYS A 325 -5.00 6.21 -12.39
N ALA A 326 -4.98 5.10 -11.62
CA ALA A 326 -4.34 3.87 -12.04
C ALA A 326 -4.99 3.29 -13.32
N ALA A 327 -6.32 3.20 -13.35
CA ALA A 327 -7.05 2.71 -14.53
C ALA A 327 -6.78 3.57 -15.77
N ARG A 328 -6.87 4.90 -15.64
CA ARG A 328 -6.56 5.84 -16.73
C ARG A 328 -5.11 5.75 -17.19
N GLY A 329 -4.17 5.61 -16.26
CA GLY A 329 -2.74 5.45 -16.61
C GLY A 329 -2.46 4.13 -17.35
N LEU A 330 -3.19 3.07 -17.06
CA LEU A 330 -3.02 1.76 -17.68
C LEU A 330 -3.78 1.62 -19.02
N GLU A 331 -4.80 2.44 -19.27
CA GLU A 331 -5.62 2.38 -20.49
C GLU A 331 -4.79 2.44 -21.79
N PRO A 332 -3.78 3.35 -21.94
CA PRO A 332 -2.96 3.41 -23.16
C PRO A 332 -2.01 2.23 -23.33
N ALA A 333 -1.81 1.40 -22.30
CA ALA A 333 -0.84 0.31 -22.35
C ALA A 333 -1.31 -0.90 -23.19
N GLY A 334 -2.62 -1.07 -23.39
CA GLY A 334 -3.16 -2.12 -24.24
C GLY A 334 -2.57 -3.51 -23.97
N ALA A 335 -1.89 -4.08 -24.98
CA ALA A 335 -1.28 -5.42 -24.89
C ALA A 335 -0.15 -5.54 -23.84
N VAL A 336 0.48 -4.42 -23.43
CA VAL A 336 1.59 -4.39 -22.46
C VAL A 336 1.13 -3.97 -21.05
N ALA A 337 -0.16 -4.11 -20.75
CA ALA A 337 -0.75 -3.69 -19.47
C ALA A 337 -0.11 -4.38 -18.26
N GLY A 338 0.41 -5.60 -18.39
CA GLY A 338 1.14 -6.31 -17.33
C GLY A 338 2.43 -5.60 -16.95
N THR A 339 3.27 -5.27 -17.94
CA THR A 339 4.51 -4.51 -17.76
C THR A 339 4.21 -3.11 -17.21
N ALA A 340 3.18 -2.44 -17.75
CA ALA A 340 2.75 -1.12 -17.28
C ALA A 340 2.33 -1.14 -15.81
N ALA A 341 1.53 -2.12 -15.38
CA ALA A 341 1.11 -2.27 -13.98
C ALA A 341 2.30 -2.53 -13.04
N SER A 342 3.29 -3.31 -13.48
CA SER A 342 4.50 -3.57 -12.70
C SER A 342 5.35 -2.32 -12.53
N ILE A 343 5.55 -1.54 -13.60
CA ILE A 343 6.30 -0.27 -13.57
C ILE A 343 5.59 0.75 -12.69
N MET A 344 4.28 0.92 -12.89
CA MET A 344 3.47 1.83 -12.06
C MET A 344 3.55 1.43 -10.58
N GLY A 345 3.41 0.15 -10.26
CA GLY A 345 3.49 -0.36 -8.90
C GLY A 345 4.86 -0.15 -8.26
N LEU A 346 5.96 -0.42 -8.98
CA LEU A 346 7.31 -0.17 -8.52
C LEU A 346 7.52 1.34 -8.27
N ALA A 347 7.18 2.19 -9.23
CA ALA A 347 7.32 3.64 -9.13
C ALA A 347 6.49 4.19 -7.95
N GLN A 348 5.23 3.75 -7.82
CA GLN A 348 4.35 4.09 -6.71
C GLN A 348 4.99 3.76 -5.36
N THR A 349 5.51 2.55 -5.18
CA THR A 349 6.04 2.10 -3.88
C THR A 349 7.37 2.76 -3.53
N LEU A 350 8.27 2.97 -4.49
CA LEU A 350 9.51 3.71 -4.25
C LEU A 350 9.23 5.18 -3.88
N PHE A 351 8.29 5.81 -4.59
CA PHE A 351 7.94 7.20 -4.31
C PHE A 351 7.14 7.33 -3.00
N SER A 352 6.36 6.33 -2.65
CA SER A 352 5.68 6.26 -1.35
C SER A 352 6.68 6.17 -0.19
N ALA A 353 7.70 5.33 -0.31
CA ALA A 353 8.77 5.25 0.69
C ALA A 353 9.49 6.61 0.86
N ALA A 354 9.73 7.31 -0.25
CA ALA A 354 10.30 8.66 -0.21
C ALA A 354 9.41 9.64 0.59
N GLY A 355 8.09 9.50 0.54
CA GLY A 355 7.15 10.30 1.35
C GLY A 355 7.31 10.07 2.86
N ALA A 356 7.45 8.81 3.28
CA ALA A 356 7.71 8.47 4.68
C ALA A 356 9.07 9.01 5.14
N PHE A 357 10.12 8.82 4.35
CA PHE A 357 11.46 9.36 4.67
C PHE A 357 11.51 10.89 4.67
N ALA A 358 10.81 11.56 3.74
CA ALA A 358 10.74 13.01 3.71
C ALA A 358 10.06 13.56 4.98
N ALA A 359 8.96 12.94 5.41
CA ALA A 359 8.27 13.34 6.63
C ALA A 359 9.16 13.12 7.87
N ALA A 360 9.90 12.00 7.92
CA ALA A 360 10.85 11.71 8.99
C ALA A 360 12.02 12.70 9.02
N GLY A 361 12.58 13.04 7.87
CA GLY A 361 13.71 13.99 7.75
C GLY A 361 13.32 15.44 8.11
N LEU A 362 12.04 15.79 7.99
CA LEU A 362 11.51 17.11 8.38
C LEU A 362 10.94 17.13 9.80
N PHE A 363 10.99 16.01 10.53
CA PHE A 363 10.36 15.93 11.84
C PHE A 363 11.18 16.65 12.90
N ASP A 364 10.54 17.61 13.56
CA ASP A 364 11.08 18.47 14.62
C ASP A 364 10.35 18.28 15.96
N GLY A 365 9.62 17.17 16.14
CA GLY A 365 8.75 16.94 17.31
C GLY A 365 7.36 17.57 17.17
N SER A 366 7.08 18.27 16.07
CA SER A 366 5.80 18.94 15.82
C SER A 366 5.01 18.31 14.68
N HIS A 367 3.79 18.82 14.46
CA HIS A 367 2.91 18.42 13.35
C HIS A 367 3.38 18.92 11.96
N ARG A 368 4.38 19.81 11.91
CA ARG A 368 4.79 20.50 10.69
C ARG A 368 5.24 19.57 9.57
N SER A 369 6.01 18.53 9.91
CA SER A 369 6.53 17.57 8.92
C SER A 369 5.38 16.89 8.14
N LEU A 370 4.34 16.47 8.85
CA LEU A 370 3.13 15.87 8.27
C LEU A 370 2.39 16.88 7.38
N CYS A 371 2.20 18.11 7.88
CA CYS A 371 1.56 19.20 7.15
C CYS A 371 2.30 19.53 5.85
N TRP A 372 3.62 19.63 5.89
CA TRP A 372 4.45 19.95 4.72
C TRP A 372 4.36 18.85 3.66
N VAL A 373 4.59 17.59 4.03
CA VAL A 373 4.66 16.51 3.04
C VAL A 373 3.30 16.22 2.43
N MET A 374 2.24 16.08 3.25
CA MET A 374 0.88 15.89 2.74
C MET A 374 0.38 17.13 2.00
N GLY A 375 0.70 18.31 2.51
CA GLY A 375 0.28 19.58 1.92
C GLY A 375 0.86 19.79 0.53
N VAL A 376 2.18 19.63 0.37
CA VAL A 376 2.86 19.71 -0.93
C VAL A 376 2.34 18.65 -1.89
N SER A 377 2.14 17.42 -1.40
CA SER A 377 1.55 16.35 -2.21
C SER A 377 0.15 16.72 -2.73
N GLY A 378 -0.72 17.27 -1.89
CA GLY A 378 -2.06 17.70 -2.29
C GLY A 378 -2.04 18.79 -3.37
N VAL A 379 -1.20 19.80 -3.21
CA VAL A 379 -1.01 20.87 -4.21
C VAL A 379 -0.42 20.30 -5.51
N MET A 380 0.55 19.39 -5.41
CA MET A 380 1.15 18.74 -6.58
C MET A 380 0.14 17.91 -7.37
N LEU A 381 -0.79 17.21 -6.69
CA LEU A 381 -1.90 16.51 -7.34
C LEU A 381 -2.78 17.45 -8.17
N LEU A 382 -3.10 18.62 -7.64
CA LEU A 382 -3.87 19.64 -8.35
C LEU A 382 -3.11 20.14 -9.59
N VAL A 383 -1.82 20.41 -9.45
CA VAL A 383 -0.96 20.86 -10.57
C VAL A 383 -0.83 19.78 -11.65
N LEU A 384 -0.61 18.52 -11.26
CA LEU A 384 -0.52 17.39 -12.19
C LEU A 384 -1.83 17.21 -12.95
N TRP A 385 -2.98 17.26 -12.24
CA TRP A 385 -4.27 17.21 -12.91
C TRP A 385 -4.44 18.38 -13.89
N ALA A 386 -4.15 19.61 -13.49
CA ALA A 386 -4.32 20.79 -14.35
C ALA A 386 -3.51 20.68 -15.64
N LYS A 387 -2.25 20.19 -15.55
CA LYS A 387 -1.37 19.98 -16.72
C LYS A 387 -1.76 18.75 -17.54
N GLY A 388 -2.18 17.68 -16.88
CA GLY A 388 -2.50 16.39 -17.50
C GLY A 388 -3.97 16.18 -17.85
N ARG A 389 -4.85 17.18 -17.67
CA ARG A 389 -6.33 17.05 -17.79
C ARG A 389 -6.85 16.47 -19.09
N ARG A 390 -6.06 16.55 -20.18
CA ARG A 390 -6.41 15.98 -21.48
C ARG A 390 -6.05 14.48 -21.59
N TYR A 391 -5.33 13.94 -20.64
CA TYR A 391 -4.90 12.55 -20.58
C TYR A 391 -5.56 11.78 -19.41
N LEU A 392 -6.15 12.49 -18.46
CA LEU A 392 -6.85 12.02 -17.26
C LEU A 392 -8.36 12.26 -17.41
#